data_2d6eb3d50b8ea57a6cf98187c470fd3b
#
_entry.id   2d6eb3d50b8ea57a6cf98187c470fd3b
#
_cell.length_a   1.000
_cell.length_b   1.000
_cell.length_c   1.000
_cell.angle_alpha   90.00
_cell.angle_beta   90.00
_cell.angle_gamma   90.00
#
_symmetry.space_group_name_H-M   'P 1'
#
loop_
_entity.id
_entity.type
_entity.pdbx_description
1 polymer ?
#
loop_
_entity_poly.entity_id
_entity_poly.type
_entity_poly.pdbx_seq_one_letter_code
_entity_poly.pdbx_strand_id
1 'polypeptide(L)'
;VYLTLDKFYKKTHRHYPYIQKVNGETKAYALCPRCHNPVLLVNRINNQTESKTLYAKHVKHDVMGIASYSQQGYDDCSLANPTNLDAKIKRDINNKSNNEIKDAVKNYFDLLIYSIESHIGINFSDSVLAQMLEDFNACDGHQYRAINLYNLPLSFVYIANAQDLYGCRVNGKIKENIDKNSESFITSGTELYDKSLYYVNRK
;
A
#
# COMPACT_ATOMS: atom_id res chain seq x y z
N VAL A 1 -18.73 -0.62 2.63
CA VAL A 1 -20.00 -0.62 1.85
C VAL A 1 -19.63 -0.37 0.39
N TYR A 2 -19.90 -1.34 -0.49
CA TYR A 2 -19.63 -1.18 -1.92
C TYR A 2 -20.46 -0.04 -2.50
N LEU A 3 -19.79 0.88 -3.20
CA LEU A 3 -20.42 1.96 -3.93
C LEU A 3 -21.08 1.37 -5.19
N THR A 4 -22.41 1.62 -5.36
CA THR A 4 -23.12 1.33 -6.60
C THR A 4 -23.76 2.62 -7.12
N LEU A 5 -23.96 2.71 -8.44
CA LEU A 5 -24.63 3.87 -9.04
C LEU A 5 -26.04 4.09 -8.46
N ASP A 6 -26.77 3.03 -8.22
CA ASP A 6 -28.12 3.12 -7.64
C ASP A 6 -28.10 3.69 -6.22
N LYS A 7 -27.16 3.24 -5.38
CA LYS A 7 -26.96 3.80 -4.03
C LYS A 7 -26.55 5.27 -4.07
N PHE A 8 -25.67 5.62 -5.01
CA PHE A 8 -25.25 7.00 -5.21
C PHE A 8 -26.42 7.86 -5.65
N TYR A 9 -27.17 7.45 -6.67
CA TYR A 9 -28.33 8.18 -7.15
C TYR A 9 -29.45 8.31 -6.11
N LYS A 10 -29.66 7.26 -5.32
CA LYS A 10 -30.63 7.29 -4.22
C LYS A 10 -30.25 8.31 -3.15
N LYS A 11 -28.93 8.39 -2.79
CA LYS A 11 -28.45 9.35 -1.78
C LYS A 11 -28.41 10.80 -2.29
N THR A 12 -28.05 11.01 -3.54
CA THR A 12 -27.90 12.35 -4.12
C THR A 12 -29.18 12.87 -4.78
N HIS A 13 -30.24 12.02 -4.83
CA HIS A 13 -31.49 12.30 -5.53
C HIS A 13 -31.29 12.77 -6.99
N ARG A 14 -30.14 12.44 -7.58
CA ARG A 14 -29.69 12.89 -8.92
C ARG A 14 -29.66 14.43 -9.09
N HIS A 15 -29.52 15.17 -7.99
CA HIS A 15 -29.51 16.63 -8.03
C HIS A 15 -28.11 17.18 -8.21
N TYR A 16 -28.06 18.46 -8.68
CA TYR A 16 -26.87 19.28 -8.60
C TYR A 16 -26.46 19.44 -7.12
N PRO A 17 -25.16 19.43 -6.79
CA PRO A 17 -24.00 19.44 -7.69
C PRO A 17 -23.48 18.05 -8.11
N TYR A 18 -24.07 16.97 -7.62
CA TYR A 18 -23.59 15.62 -7.83
C TYR A 18 -23.79 15.10 -9.26
N ILE A 19 -24.84 15.59 -9.92
CA ILE A 19 -25.13 15.28 -11.32
C ILE A 19 -25.11 16.57 -12.11
N GLN A 20 -24.22 16.63 -13.12
CA GLN A 20 -24.03 17.79 -13.96
C GLN A 20 -24.01 17.40 -15.43
N LYS A 21 -24.53 18.27 -16.29
CA LYS A 21 -24.37 18.16 -17.75
C LYS A 21 -23.12 18.89 -18.18
N VAL A 22 -22.15 18.17 -18.76
CA VAL A 22 -20.90 18.71 -19.27
C VAL A 22 -20.75 18.28 -20.72
N ASN A 23 -20.69 19.22 -21.63
CA ASN A 23 -20.58 18.97 -23.09
C ASN A 23 -21.68 18.01 -23.62
N GLY A 24 -22.91 18.17 -23.13
CA GLY A 24 -24.04 17.33 -23.53
C GLY A 24 -24.15 15.97 -22.82
N GLU A 25 -23.12 15.55 -22.10
CA GLU A 25 -23.10 14.30 -21.34
C GLU A 25 -23.48 14.53 -19.87
N THR A 26 -24.22 13.59 -19.31
CA THR A 26 -24.51 13.57 -17.87
C THR A 26 -23.39 12.88 -17.11
N LYS A 27 -22.73 13.66 -16.21
CA LYS A 27 -21.61 13.18 -15.40
C LYS A 27 -21.98 13.18 -13.92
N ALA A 28 -21.54 12.16 -13.21
CA ALA A 28 -21.76 11.99 -11.78
C ALA A 28 -20.45 12.32 -11.02
N TYR A 29 -20.50 13.32 -10.16
CA TYR A 29 -19.35 13.79 -9.38
C TYR A 29 -19.55 13.55 -7.89
N ALA A 30 -18.45 13.35 -7.19
CA ALA A 30 -18.38 13.21 -5.73
C ALA A 30 -17.08 13.81 -5.21
N LEU A 31 -16.94 13.84 -3.88
CA LEU A 31 -15.69 14.16 -3.20
C LEU A 31 -14.88 12.88 -2.94
N CYS A 32 -13.58 12.94 -3.17
CA CYS A 32 -12.67 11.91 -2.67
C CYS A 32 -12.67 11.92 -1.13
N PRO A 33 -12.91 10.79 -0.46
CA PRO A 33 -12.96 10.76 1.01
C PRO A 33 -11.59 10.99 1.67
N ARG A 34 -10.51 10.95 0.90
CA ARG A 34 -9.14 11.16 1.43
C ARG A 34 -8.64 12.58 1.23
N CYS A 35 -8.64 13.06 0.01
CA CYS A 35 -8.04 14.36 -0.33
C CYS A 35 -9.05 15.45 -0.61
N HIS A 36 -10.34 15.16 -0.55
CA HIS A 36 -11.45 16.06 -0.86
C HIS A 36 -11.40 16.68 -2.27
N ASN A 37 -10.53 16.18 -3.15
CA ASN A 37 -10.57 16.55 -4.56
C ASN A 37 -11.82 15.99 -5.24
N PRO A 38 -12.32 16.64 -6.30
CA PRO A 38 -13.45 16.12 -7.04
C PRO A 38 -13.11 14.83 -7.78
N VAL A 39 -14.03 13.88 -7.77
CA VAL A 39 -13.93 12.61 -8.48
C VAL A 39 -15.13 12.43 -9.39
N LEU A 40 -14.90 11.84 -10.56
CA LEU A 40 -15.91 11.41 -11.52
C LEU A 40 -16.21 9.94 -11.29
N LEU A 41 -17.48 9.59 -11.15
CA LEU A 41 -17.92 8.19 -11.11
C LEU A 41 -17.97 7.64 -12.53
N VAL A 42 -17.23 6.57 -12.77
CA VAL A 42 -17.13 5.91 -14.08
C VAL A 42 -17.63 4.48 -13.95
N ASN A 43 -18.59 4.14 -14.79
CA ASN A 43 -19.09 2.76 -14.92
C ASN A 43 -18.35 2.08 -16.07
N ARG A 44 -17.42 1.20 -15.76
CA ARG A 44 -16.67 0.42 -16.75
C ARG A 44 -17.38 -0.89 -17.01
N ILE A 45 -17.79 -1.11 -18.25
CA ILE A 45 -18.27 -2.41 -18.73
C ILE A 45 -17.04 -3.17 -19.24
N ASN A 46 -16.75 -4.32 -18.66
CA ASN A 46 -15.75 -5.23 -19.20
C ASN A 46 -16.47 -6.21 -20.14
N ASN A 47 -16.24 -6.03 -21.46
CA ASN A 47 -16.90 -6.84 -22.48
C ASN A 47 -16.50 -8.32 -22.43
N GLN A 48 -15.37 -8.67 -21.81
CA GLN A 48 -14.91 -10.06 -21.70
C GLN A 48 -15.58 -10.82 -20.53
N THR A 49 -15.98 -10.11 -19.47
CA THR A 49 -16.54 -10.73 -18.26
C THR A 49 -17.96 -10.28 -17.97
N GLU A 50 -18.56 -9.43 -18.80
CA GLU A 50 -19.86 -8.77 -18.60
C GLU A 50 -19.98 -8.05 -17.24
N SER A 51 -18.87 -7.89 -16.54
CA SER A 51 -18.88 -7.25 -15.22
C SER A 51 -18.96 -5.73 -15.35
N LYS A 52 -19.87 -5.14 -14.58
CA LYS A 52 -20.02 -3.69 -14.44
C LYS A 52 -19.30 -3.24 -13.18
N THR A 53 -18.15 -2.59 -13.33
CA THR A 53 -17.40 -2.07 -12.20
C THR A 53 -17.55 -0.56 -12.12
N LEU A 54 -18.12 -0.07 -11.02
CA LEU A 54 -18.14 1.34 -10.69
C LEU A 54 -16.86 1.71 -9.97
N TYR A 55 -16.14 2.69 -10.48
CA TYR A 55 -14.99 3.27 -9.80
C TYR A 55 -15.02 4.79 -9.84
N ALA A 56 -14.30 5.43 -8.94
CA ALA A 56 -14.15 6.87 -8.88
C ALA A 56 -12.79 7.27 -9.43
N LYS A 57 -12.76 8.20 -10.39
CA LYS A 57 -11.54 8.74 -10.99
C LYS A 57 -11.37 10.19 -10.58
N HIS A 58 -10.23 10.56 -10.02
CA HIS A 58 -9.92 11.98 -9.76
C HIS A 58 -9.94 12.79 -11.06
N VAL A 59 -10.57 13.96 -11.00
CA VAL A 59 -10.50 14.95 -12.08
C VAL A 59 -9.54 16.05 -11.67
N LYS A 60 -8.72 16.54 -12.62
CA LYS A 60 -7.66 17.53 -12.37
C LYS A 60 -8.12 18.95 -12.70
N HIS A 61 -9.34 19.27 -12.30
CA HIS A 61 -9.94 20.61 -12.43
C HIS A 61 -11.03 20.80 -11.39
N ASP A 62 -11.38 22.04 -11.15
CA ASP A 62 -12.47 22.40 -10.26
C ASP A 62 -13.80 21.86 -10.79
N VAL A 63 -14.64 21.37 -9.88
CA VAL A 63 -16.03 20.97 -10.18
C VAL A 63 -16.95 21.84 -9.35
N MET A 64 -17.67 22.74 -10.02
CA MET A 64 -18.55 23.71 -9.36
C MET A 64 -19.55 23.02 -8.44
N GLY A 65 -19.67 23.52 -7.21
CA GLY A 65 -20.56 22.97 -6.19
C GLY A 65 -20.05 21.68 -5.53
N ILE A 66 -18.97 21.05 -6.01
CA ILE A 66 -18.34 19.87 -5.39
C ILE A 66 -17.06 20.27 -4.66
N ALA A 67 -16.01 20.67 -5.38
CA ALA A 67 -14.74 21.13 -4.80
C ALA A 67 -13.84 21.80 -5.82
N SER A 68 -12.91 22.62 -5.32
CA SER A 68 -11.73 23.04 -6.05
C SER A 68 -10.66 21.96 -6.06
N TYR A 69 -9.94 21.85 -7.14
CA TYR A 69 -8.86 20.87 -7.30
C TYR A 69 -7.58 21.32 -6.58
N SER A 70 -6.98 20.44 -5.85
CA SER A 70 -5.66 20.61 -5.24
C SER A 70 -4.68 19.58 -5.81
N GLN A 71 -3.64 20.04 -6.51
CA GLN A 71 -2.58 19.18 -7.03
C GLN A 71 -1.86 18.45 -5.88
N GLN A 72 -1.49 19.17 -4.82
CA GLN A 72 -0.84 18.58 -3.65
C GLN A 72 -1.74 17.54 -2.99
N GLY A 73 -3.04 17.87 -2.80
CA GLY A 73 -4.01 16.91 -2.27
C GLY A 73 -4.12 15.65 -3.12
N TYR A 74 -4.06 15.77 -4.46
CA TYR A 74 -4.05 14.63 -5.37
C TYR A 74 -2.79 13.79 -5.22
N ASP A 75 -1.61 14.43 -5.19
CA ASP A 75 -0.31 13.74 -5.11
C ASP A 75 -0.13 12.99 -3.78
N ASP A 76 -0.69 13.53 -2.70
CA ASP A 76 -0.65 12.93 -1.35
C ASP A 76 -1.81 11.95 -1.09
N CYS A 77 -2.69 11.74 -2.04
CA CYS A 77 -3.88 10.92 -1.86
C CYS A 77 -3.58 9.43 -2.01
N SER A 78 -3.81 8.64 -0.97
CA SER A 78 -3.63 7.18 -1.01
C SER A 78 -4.63 6.45 -1.94
N LEU A 79 -5.68 7.13 -2.40
CA LEU A 79 -6.66 6.61 -3.37
C LEU A 79 -6.42 7.14 -4.80
N ALA A 80 -5.42 8.01 -4.98
CA ALA A 80 -5.01 8.45 -6.31
C ALA A 80 -4.00 7.46 -6.90
N ASN A 81 -3.88 7.49 -8.23
CA ASN A 81 -2.83 6.77 -8.95
C ASN A 81 -2.08 7.79 -9.82
N PRO A 82 -1.20 8.59 -9.22
CA PRO A 82 -0.43 9.59 -9.96
C PRO A 82 0.49 8.92 -10.97
N THR A 83 0.53 9.44 -12.21
CA THR A 83 1.33 8.87 -13.29
C THR A 83 2.84 9.06 -13.08
N ASN A 84 3.23 10.07 -12.28
CA ASN A 84 4.61 10.40 -11.96
C ASN A 84 4.80 10.35 -10.44
N LEU A 85 4.90 9.14 -9.89
CA LEU A 85 5.20 8.94 -8.48
C LEU A 85 6.72 8.88 -8.29
N ASP A 86 7.30 9.92 -7.74
CA ASP A 86 8.67 9.86 -7.23
C ASP A 86 8.65 9.18 -5.86
N ALA A 87 9.29 8.01 -5.78
CA ALA A 87 9.35 7.23 -4.56
C ALA A 87 10.11 7.93 -3.42
N LYS A 88 10.94 8.94 -3.74
CA LYS A 88 11.73 9.71 -2.76
C LYS A 88 11.00 10.91 -2.18
N ILE A 89 9.87 11.32 -2.76
CA ILE A 89 9.12 12.47 -2.28
C ILE A 89 8.33 12.10 -1.03
N LYS A 90 8.46 12.92 0.02
CA LYS A 90 7.67 12.82 1.24
C LYS A 90 6.40 13.65 1.15
N ARG A 91 5.34 13.22 1.86
CA ARG A 91 4.12 13.98 2.10
C ARG A 91 4.40 15.11 3.08
N ASP A 92 3.47 16.09 3.12
CA ASP A 92 3.42 17.05 4.22
C ASP A 92 3.38 16.33 5.56
N ILE A 93 4.12 16.88 6.55
CA ILE A 93 4.26 16.26 7.88
C ILE A 93 2.91 16.03 8.58
N ASN A 94 1.93 16.89 8.33
CA ASN A 94 0.60 16.82 8.93
C ASN A 94 -0.37 15.93 8.13
N ASN A 95 0.09 15.26 7.07
CA ASN A 95 -0.77 14.42 6.27
C ASN A 95 -1.32 13.24 7.09
N LYS A 96 -2.63 13.05 7.04
CA LYS A 96 -3.32 11.99 7.79
C LYS A 96 -2.78 10.59 7.51
N SER A 97 -2.35 10.32 6.27
CA SER A 97 -1.77 9.02 5.90
C SER A 97 -0.49 8.71 6.66
N ASN A 98 0.30 9.71 7.05
CA ASN A 98 1.51 9.51 7.84
C ASN A 98 1.18 8.90 9.21
N ASN A 99 0.16 9.45 9.88
CA ASN A 99 -0.27 8.94 11.19
C ASN A 99 -0.86 7.53 11.06
N GLU A 100 -1.65 7.27 10.03
CA GLU A 100 -2.22 5.93 9.80
C GLU A 100 -1.13 4.88 9.57
N ILE A 101 -0.06 5.21 8.84
CA ILE A 101 1.08 4.30 8.62
C ILE A 101 1.87 4.12 9.92
N LYS A 102 2.14 5.21 10.67
CA LYS A 102 2.76 5.13 12.00
C LYS A 102 1.98 4.23 12.96
N ASP A 103 0.66 4.44 13.02
CA ASP A 103 -0.23 3.67 13.90
C ASP A 103 -0.27 2.20 13.47
N ALA A 104 -0.25 1.92 12.17
CA ALA A 104 -0.18 0.56 11.65
C ALA A 104 1.12 -0.14 12.08
N VAL A 105 2.26 0.50 11.90
CA VAL A 105 3.56 -0.04 12.33
C VAL A 105 3.61 -0.21 13.84
N LYS A 106 3.11 0.76 14.62
CA LYS A 106 3.16 0.70 16.07
C LYS A 106 2.23 -0.36 16.68
N ASN A 107 0.99 -0.44 16.19
CA ASN A 107 -0.05 -1.22 16.85
C ASN A 107 -0.28 -2.58 16.22
N TYR A 108 0.22 -2.82 14.98
CA TYR A 108 0.03 -4.05 14.23
C TYR A 108 1.35 -4.59 13.66
N PHE A 109 2.46 -4.35 14.39
CA PHE A 109 3.79 -4.77 13.95
C PHE A 109 3.87 -6.28 13.69
N ASP A 110 3.32 -7.09 14.59
CA ASP A 110 3.31 -8.54 14.43
C ASP A 110 2.58 -8.99 13.15
N LEU A 111 1.46 -8.34 12.82
CA LEU A 111 0.72 -8.62 11.59
C LEU A 111 1.50 -8.19 10.35
N LEU A 112 2.19 -7.05 10.42
CA LEU A 112 3.08 -6.55 9.38
C LEU A 112 4.19 -7.57 9.11
N ILE A 113 4.88 -8.03 10.16
CA ILE A 113 5.97 -9.00 10.06
C ILE A 113 5.46 -10.35 9.55
N TYR A 114 4.35 -10.86 10.08
CA TYR A 114 3.73 -12.09 9.57
C TYR A 114 3.43 -12.01 8.07
N SER A 115 2.90 -10.86 7.60
CA SER A 115 2.66 -10.64 6.18
C SER A 115 3.95 -10.67 5.35
N ILE A 116 5.02 -10.05 5.84
CA ILE A 116 6.32 -10.06 5.17
C ILE A 116 6.88 -11.47 5.10
N GLU A 117 7.00 -12.13 6.25
CA GLU A 117 7.60 -13.46 6.38
C GLU A 117 6.88 -14.52 5.55
N SER A 118 5.55 -14.46 5.52
CA SER A 118 4.73 -15.38 4.70
C SER A 118 4.97 -15.22 3.20
N HIS A 119 5.30 -14.02 2.74
CA HIS A 119 5.53 -13.75 1.30
C HIS A 119 6.97 -14.06 0.89
N ILE A 120 7.95 -13.72 1.72
CA ILE A 120 9.37 -13.88 1.36
C ILE A 120 9.97 -15.21 1.83
N GLY A 121 9.33 -15.90 2.79
CA GLY A 121 9.79 -17.19 3.31
C GLY A 121 10.99 -17.10 4.25
N ILE A 122 11.25 -15.93 4.83
CA ILE A 122 12.29 -15.68 5.84
C ILE A 122 11.58 -15.24 7.13
N ASN A 123 11.82 -15.95 8.23
CA ASN A 123 11.44 -15.50 9.56
C ASN A 123 12.63 -14.80 10.19
N PHE A 124 12.47 -13.51 10.39
CA PHE A 124 13.54 -12.65 10.91
C PHE A 124 13.82 -12.91 12.38
N SER A 125 15.07 -12.69 12.79
CA SER A 125 15.42 -12.63 14.22
C SER A 125 14.99 -11.27 14.79
N ASP A 126 14.78 -11.21 16.12
CA ASP A 126 14.37 -9.97 16.80
C ASP A 126 15.36 -8.82 16.57
N SER A 127 16.67 -9.14 16.48
CA SER A 127 17.69 -8.14 16.22
C SER A 127 17.58 -7.53 14.81
N VAL A 128 17.25 -8.35 13.80
CA VAL A 128 17.01 -7.88 12.43
C VAL A 128 15.74 -7.04 12.38
N LEU A 129 14.67 -7.47 13.04
CA LEU A 129 13.42 -6.71 13.09
C LEU A 129 13.60 -5.35 13.77
N ALA A 130 14.37 -5.29 14.87
CA ALA A 130 14.69 -4.05 15.55
C ALA A 130 15.45 -3.09 14.61
N GLN A 131 16.47 -3.59 13.91
CA GLN A 131 17.23 -2.77 12.96
C GLN A 131 16.38 -2.27 11.80
N MET A 132 15.52 -3.11 11.23
CA MET A 132 14.59 -2.71 10.16
C MET A 132 13.64 -1.60 10.64
N LEU A 133 13.16 -1.68 11.88
CA LEU A 133 12.31 -0.65 12.46
C LEU A 133 13.07 0.67 12.70
N GLU A 134 14.33 0.59 13.14
CA GLU A 134 15.19 1.76 13.27
C GLU A 134 15.43 2.42 11.91
N ASP A 135 15.76 1.65 10.88
CA ASP A 135 15.96 2.15 9.51
C ASP A 135 14.70 2.86 8.99
N PHE A 136 13.53 2.24 9.18
CA PHE A 136 12.25 2.82 8.78
C PHE A 136 11.97 4.14 9.48
N ASN A 137 12.26 4.23 10.78
CA ASN A 137 12.08 5.45 11.57
C ASN A 137 13.10 6.52 11.23
N ALA A 138 14.37 6.14 11.04
CA ALA A 138 15.46 7.08 10.74
C ALA A 138 15.26 7.84 9.42
N CYS A 139 14.63 7.19 8.43
CA CYS A 139 14.33 7.84 7.16
C CYS A 139 12.93 8.46 7.08
N ASP A 140 12.15 8.47 8.19
CA ASP A 140 10.72 8.83 8.19
C ASP A 140 9.90 8.04 7.16
N GLY A 141 10.09 6.75 7.11
CA GLY A 141 9.48 5.85 6.12
C GLY A 141 7.98 6.04 5.94
N HIS A 142 7.28 6.38 7.04
CA HIS A 142 5.84 6.66 7.05
C HIS A 142 5.43 7.89 6.19
N GLN A 143 6.36 8.79 5.86
CA GLN A 143 6.06 10.00 5.11
C GLN A 143 6.17 9.83 3.59
N TYR A 144 6.84 8.80 3.08
CA TYR A 144 7.01 8.65 1.64
C TYR A 144 5.66 8.52 0.92
N ARG A 145 5.46 9.31 -0.16
CA ARG A 145 4.24 9.28 -0.98
C ARG A 145 3.97 7.91 -1.59
N ALA A 146 5.01 7.20 -1.94
CA ALA A 146 4.91 5.86 -2.51
C ALA A 146 4.34 4.82 -1.53
N ILE A 147 4.39 5.07 -0.23
CA ILE A 147 3.97 4.13 0.80
C ILE A 147 2.53 4.39 1.23
N ASN A 148 1.75 3.33 1.30
CA ASN A 148 0.39 3.32 1.83
C ASN A 148 0.15 2.00 2.59
N LEU A 149 -0.97 1.87 3.29
CA LEU A 149 -1.26 0.68 4.10
C LEU A 149 -1.28 -0.63 3.29
N TYR A 150 -1.59 -0.55 2.00
CA TYR A 150 -1.66 -1.75 1.14
C TYR A 150 -0.27 -2.29 0.80
N ASN A 151 0.69 -1.41 0.49
CA ASN A 151 2.04 -1.83 0.11
C ASN A 151 3.05 -1.72 1.27
N LEU A 152 2.58 -1.35 2.48
CA LEU A 152 3.43 -1.17 3.65
C LEU A 152 4.35 -2.38 3.93
N PRO A 153 3.90 -3.64 3.87
CA PRO A 153 4.77 -4.78 4.14
C PRO A 153 5.99 -4.81 3.21
N LEU A 154 5.79 -4.68 1.91
CA LEU A 154 6.88 -4.69 0.94
C LEU A 154 7.77 -3.44 1.05
N SER A 155 7.15 -2.28 1.27
CA SER A 155 7.87 -1.02 1.40
C SER A 155 8.74 -0.98 2.67
N PHE A 156 8.28 -1.59 3.76
CA PHE A 156 9.02 -1.70 5.00
C PHE A 156 10.34 -2.48 4.80
N VAL A 157 10.27 -3.62 4.12
CA VAL A 157 11.47 -4.41 3.77
C VAL A 157 12.37 -3.65 2.80
N TYR A 158 11.80 -2.97 1.81
CA TYR A 158 12.56 -2.26 0.79
C TYR A 158 13.34 -1.06 1.35
N ILE A 159 12.84 -0.43 2.40
CA ILE A 159 13.51 0.69 3.08
C ILE A 159 14.66 0.22 3.95
N ALA A 160 14.55 -0.96 4.55
CA ALA A 160 15.59 -1.48 5.41
C ALA A 160 16.92 -1.60 4.67
N ASN A 161 18.00 -1.25 5.35
CA ASN A 161 19.35 -1.48 4.85
C ASN A 161 19.61 -2.98 4.67
N ALA A 162 20.70 -3.32 3.97
CA ALA A 162 21.11 -4.72 3.84
C ALA A 162 21.31 -5.35 5.22
N GLN A 163 20.61 -6.45 5.49
CA GLN A 163 20.63 -7.13 6.77
C GLN A 163 21.40 -8.45 6.67
N ASP A 164 22.07 -8.81 7.77
CA ASP A 164 22.67 -10.11 7.93
C ASP A 164 21.56 -11.15 8.26
N LEU A 165 21.52 -12.23 7.52
CA LEU A 165 20.53 -13.31 7.74
C LEU A 165 20.92 -14.24 8.89
N TYR A 166 22.05 -14.03 9.57
CA TYR A 166 22.44 -14.87 10.70
C TYR A 166 21.36 -14.92 11.79
N GLY A 167 21.03 -16.12 12.22
CA GLY A 167 19.99 -16.34 13.22
C GLY A 167 18.55 -16.27 12.71
N CYS A 168 18.34 -15.90 11.44
CA CYS A 168 17.02 -15.99 10.80
C CYS A 168 16.68 -17.46 10.50
N ARG A 169 15.37 -17.72 10.32
CA ARG A 169 14.88 -19.02 9.85
C ARG A 169 14.34 -18.87 8.43
N VAL A 170 14.62 -19.83 7.58
CA VAL A 170 14.26 -19.79 6.16
C VAL A 170 13.52 -21.07 5.74
N ASN A 171 12.67 -20.95 4.72
CA ASN A 171 12.02 -22.12 4.13
C ASN A 171 12.99 -22.94 3.27
N GLY A 172 12.56 -24.16 2.87
CA GLY A 172 13.40 -25.11 2.12
C GLY A 172 13.95 -24.54 0.80
N LYS A 173 13.17 -23.73 0.09
CA LYS A 173 13.61 -23.11 -1.18
C LYS A 173 14.75 -22.12 -0.98
N ILE A 174 14.67 -21.31 0.06
CA ILE A 174 15.74 -20.32 0.38
C ILE A 174 16.96 -21.07 0.94
N LYS A 175 16.75 -22.10 1.78
CA LYS A 175 17.81 -22.99 2.25
C LYS A 175 18.66 -23.53 1.09
N GLU A 176 18.03 -24.12 0.08
CA GLU A 176 18.75 -24.67 -1.07
C GLU A 176 19.60 -23.62 -1.78
N ASN A 177 19.06 -22.38 -1.91
CA ASN A 177 19.81 -21.27 -2.51
C ASN A 177 21.00 -20.82 -1.65
N ILE A 178 20.83 -20.74 -0.33
CA ILE A 178 21.92 -20.38 0.60
C ILE A 178 23.01 -21.41 0.54
N ASP A 179 22.67 -22.69 0.73
CA ASP A 179 23.65 -23.77 0.78
C ASP A 179 24.43 -23.93 -0.53
N LYS A 180 23.78 -23.63 -1.67
CA LYS A 180 24.40 -23.74 -3.00
C LYS A 180 25.27 -22.55 -3.37
N ASN A 181 24.85 -21.33 -3.00
CA ASN A 181 25.40 -20.10 -3.57
C ASN A 181 26.08 -19.18 -2.54
N SER A 182 25.90 -19.43 -1.23
CA SER A 182 26.50 -18.57 -0.21
C SER A 182 27.90 -19.06 0.19
N GLU A 183 28.86 -18.14 0.21
CA GLU A 183 30.20 -18.38 0.73
C GLU A 183 30.28 -18.24 2.26
N SER A 184 29.42 -17.42 2.83
CA SER A 184 29.47 -16.99 4.25
C SER A 184 28.45 -17.70 5.14
N PHE A 185 27.38 -18.27 4.57
CA PHE A 185 26.29 -18.86 5.34
C PHE A 185 26.03 -20.31 4.97
N ILE A 186 25.56 -21.06 5.95
CA ILE A 186 25.06 -22.43 5.83
C ILE A 186 23.76 -22.55 6.63
N THR A 187 22.93 -23.48 6.26
CA THR A 187 21.69 -23.72 7.00
C THR A 187 21.75 -25.02 7.80
N SER A 188 21.13 -25.03 8.98
CA SER A 188 20.96 -26.18 9.83
C SER A 188 19.53 -26.32 10.32
N GLY A 189 19.07 -27.53 10.54
CA GLY A 189 17.74 -27.84 11.06
C GLY A 189 17.15 -29.05 10.39
N THR A 190 16.08 -29.58 10.98
CA THR A 190 15.32 -30.71 10.47
C THR A 190 13.90 -30.27 10.14
N GLU A 191 13.27 -30.97 9.21
CA GLU A 191 11.84 -30.82 8.94
C GLU A 191 11.04 -31.21 10.18
N LEU A 192 10.31 -30.27 10.75
CA LEU A 192 9.35 -30.51 11.82
C LEU A 192 7.98 -30.01 11.35
N TYR A 193 7.04 -30.95 11.22
CA TYR A 193 5.62 -30.72 10.99
C TYR A 193 5.28 -29.71 9.86
N ASP A 194 5.34 -30.11 8.60
CA ASP A 194 4.88 -29.37 7.40
C ASP A 194 5.40 -27.93 7.19
N LYS A 195 6.22 -27.41 8.10
CA LYS A 195 6.90 -26.11 7.98
C LYS A 195 8.38 -26.29 8.27
N SER A 196 9.11 -26.70 7.24
CA SER A 196 10.57 -26.80 7.32
C SER A 196 11.18 -25.41 7.42
N LEU A 197 11.52 -25.01 8.64
CA LEU A 197 12.27 -23.78 8.90
C LEU A 197 13.70 -24.16 9.28
N TYR A 198 14.65 -23.62 8.52
CA TYR A 198 16.07 -23.88 8.70
C TYR A 198 16.78 -22.64 9.23
N TYR A 199 17.57 -22.79 10.28
CA TYR A 199 18.38 -21.71 10.83
C TYR A 199 19.55 -21.37 9.92
N VAL A 200 19.77 -20.08 9.70
CA VAL A 200 20.93 -19.56 8.97
C VAL A 200 22.07 -19.35 9.95
N ASN A 201 23.19 -20.00 9.69
CA ASN A 201 24.41 -19.92 10.49
C ASN A 201 25.55 -19.37 9.63
N ARG A 202 26.57 -18.80 10.28
CA ARG A 202 27.84 -18.49 9.62
C ARG A 202 28.64 -19.76 9.41
N LYS A 203 29.39 -19.84 8.30
CA LYS A 203 30.37 -20.90 8.04
C LYS A 203 31.57 -20.72 8.90
#